data_031bfefb057dc4de801881cc2d2c6120
#
_entry.id   031bfefb057dc4de801881cc2d2c6120
#
_cell.length_a   1.000
_cell.length_b   1.000
_cell.length_c   1.000
_cell.angle_alpha   90.00
_cell.angle_beta   90.00
_cell.angle_gamma   90.00
#
_symmetry.space_group_name_H-M   'P 1'
#
loop_
_entity.id
_entity.type
_entity.pdbx_description
1 polymer ?
#
loop_
_entity_poly.entity_id
_entity_poly.type
_entity_poly.pdbx_seq_one_letter_code
_entity_poly.pdbx_strand_id
1 'polypeptide(L)'
;MSRWKELTGGTSGQDYAARFAALARSGKDMHGEARFCASLVPAGARVLDAGCGTGRVMIRLARLGYECVGVDLDASMLAVARKQAPELPWFQADLAEFAPAALGVAADFDLVVAAGNIFPLLAAGTEATVVERLAAALRPGGLLVAGFGLDEAHLPVPPSITLPEYDDCCATAGLTLVDRFATWDADPYDGGGYAVSVHRR
;
A
#
# COMPACT_ATOMS: atom_id res chain seq x y z
N MET A 1 -12.01 11.80 8.92
CA MET A 1 -12.46 10.99 7.75
C MET A 1 -11.30 10.94 6.77
N SER A 2 -11.05 9.81 6.10
CA SER A 2 -9.96 9.75 5.11
C SER A 2 -10.29 10.59 3.88
N ARG A 3 -9.28 11.20 3.27
CA ARG A 3 -9.43 11.98 2.02
C ARG A 3 -9.95 11.11 0.87
N TRP A 4 -9.62 9.80 0.88
CA TRP A 4 -10.22 8.84 -0.05
C TRP A 4 -11.75 8.81 0.05
N LYS A 5 -12.31 8.69 1.26
CA LYS A 5 -13.78 8.70 1.45
C LYS A 5 -14.44 10.03 1.06
N GLU A 6 -13.75 11.13 1.29
CA GLU A 6 -14.22 12.46 0.86
C GLU A 6 -14.31 12.57 -0.66
N LEU A 7 -13.31 12.00 -1.38
CA LEU A 7 -13.27 12.00 -2.84
C LEU A 7 -14.32 11.07 -3.48
N THR A 8 -14.54 9.90 -2.90
CA THR A 8 -15.23 8.79 -3.57
C THR A 8 -16.60 8.47 -2.97
N GLY A 9 -16.92 9.03 -1.80
CA GLY A 9 -18.11 8.64 -1.04
C GLY A 9 -18.10 7.18 -0.55
N GLY A 10 -16.98 6.46 -0.71
CA GLY A 10 -16.86 5.06 -0.31
C GLY A 10 -17.65 4.07 -1.18
N THR A 11 -17.93 4.43 -2.44
CA THR A 11 -18.77 3.61 -3.36
C THR A 11 -18.09 3.28 -4.70
N SER A 12 -16.81 3.62 -4.85
CA SER A 12 -16.11 3.60 -6.14
C SER A 12 -15.44 2.27 -6.51
N GLY A 13 -15.59 1.21 -5.72
CA GLY A 13 -14.87 -0.06 -5.93
C GLY A 13 -15.08 -0.67 -7.32
N GLN A 14 -16.31 -0.68 -7.85
CA GLN A 14 -16.60 -1.22 -9.19
C GLN A 14 -16.00 -0.34 -10.30
N ASP A 15 -16.14 0.98 -10.20
CA ASP A 15 -15.60 1.92 -11.20
C ASP A 15 -14.08 1.87 -11.22
N TYR A 16 -13.45 1.80 -10.05
CA TYR A 16 -12.01 1.60 -9.91
C TYR A 16 -11.55 0.30 -10.60
N ALA A 17 -12.21 -0.81 -10.32
CA ALA A 17 -11.91 -2.10 -10.94
C ALA A 17 -12.11 -2.06 -12.46
N ALA A 18 -13.18 -1.44 -12.95
CA ALA A 18 -13.46 -1.28 -14.38
C ALA A 18 -12.37 -0.46 -15.08
N ARG A 19 -11.89 0.63 -14.45
CA ARG A 19 -10.79 1.46 -14.96
C ARG A 19 -9.50 0.63 -15.12
N PHE A 20 -9.11 -0.13 -14.09
CA PHE A 20 -7.91 -0.97 -14.16
C PHE A 20 -8.05 -2.11 -15.17
N ALA A 21 -9.24 -2.73 -15.28
CA ALA A 21 -9.50 -3.72 -16.31
C ALA A 21 -9.40 -3.13 -17.72
N ALA A 22 -9.82 -1.88 -17.94
CA ALA A 22 -9.66 -1.20 -19.22
C ALA A 22 -8.18 -0.94 -19.54
N LEU A 23 -7.38 -0.50 -18.57
CA LEU A 23 -5.94 -0.30 -18.71
C LEU A 23 -5.22 -1.62 -19.05
N ALA A 24 -5.56 -2.72 -18.38
CA ALA A 24 -5.00 -4.03 -18.69
C ALA A 24 -5.33 -4.49 -20.12
N ARG A 25 -6.58 -4.27 -20.59
CA ARG A 25 -6.97 -4.58 -21.99
C ARG A 25 -6.23 -3.73 -23.02
N SER A 26 -5.79 -2.53 -22.68
CA SER A 26 -4.94 -1.69 -23.56
C SER A 26 -3.48 -2.14 -23.62
N GLY A 27 -3.13 -3.25 -22.96
CA GLY A 27 -1.76 -3.79 -22.92
C GLY A 27 -0.85 -3.13 -21.87
N LYS A 28 -1.40 -2.26 -21.00
CA LYS A 28 -0.62 -1.67 -19.92
C LYS A 28 -0.31 -2.72 -18.86
N ASP A 29 0.94 -2.81 -18.44
CA ASP A 29 1.31 -3.68 -17.32
C ASP A 29 0.71 -3.16 -16.01
N MET A 30 -0.01 -4.04 -15.34
CA MET A 30 -0.72 -3.74 -14.11
C MET A 30 -0.08 -4.42 -12.87
N HIS A 31 1.14 -4.96 -13.02
CA HIS A 31 1.77 -5.79 -12.00
C HIS A 31 3.14 -5.30 -11.53
N GLY A 32 3.53 -4.07 -11.89
CA GLY A 32 4.81 -3.46 -11.51
C GLY A 32 5.03 -3.50 -10.00
N GLU A 33 4.04 -3.07 -9.22
CA GLU A 33 4.11 -3.07 -7.75
C GLU A 33 4.34 -4.48 -7.17
N ALA A 34 3.61 -5.47 -7.68
CA ALA A 34 3.76 -6.84 -7.20
C ALA A 34 5.13 -7.44 -7.59
N ARG A 35 5.65 -7.15 -8.80
CA ARG A 35 7.00 -7.57 -9.21
C ARG A 35 8.07 -6.92 -8.34
N PHE A 36 7.95 -5.62 -8.10
CA PHE A 36 8.88 -4.89 -7.24
C PHE A 36 8.89 -5.48 -5.83
N CYS A 37 7.74 -5.68 -5.20
CA CYS A 37 7.65 -6.32 -3.89
C CYS A 37 8.25 -7.73 -3.87
N ALA A 38 7.98 -8.54 -4.91
CA ALA A 38 8.53 -9.89 -5.05
C ALA A 38 10.05 -9.92 -5.19
N SER A 39 10.69 -8.85 -5.67
CA SER A 39 12.15 -8.75 -5.78
C SER A 39 12.83 -8.43 -4.44
N LEU A 40 12.09 -7.95 -3.45
CA LEU A 40 12.64 -7.50 -2.17
C LEU A 40 12.65 -8.57 -1.07
N VAL A 41 11.82 -9.61 -1.20
CA VAL A 41 11.65 -10.65 -0.18
C VAL A 41 11.65 -12.03 -0.80
N PRO A 42 12.08 -13.08 -0.07
CA PRO A 42 12.10 -14.45 -0.60
C PRO A 42 10.70 -14.98 -0.91
N ALA A 43 10.60 -15.97 -1.77
CA ALA A 43 9.36 -16.68 -2.04
C ALA A 43 8.75 -17.25 -0.74
N GLY A 44 7.44 -17.20 -0.61
CA GLY A 44 6.73 -17.61 0.61
C GLY A 44 6.74 -16.59 1.75
N ALA A 45 7.38 -15.43 1.58
CA ALA A 45 7.36 -14.36 2.58
C ALA A 45 5.92 -13.90 2.88
N ARG A 46 5.70 -13.40 4.12
CA ARG A 46 4.42 -12.85 4.56
C ARG A 46 4.32 -11.36 4.20
N VAL A 47 3.27 -11.01 3.48
CA VAL A 47 3.06 -9.66 2.96
C VAL A 47 1.73 -9.08 3.44
N LEU A 48 1.78 -7.86 3.98
CA LEU A 48 0.60 -7.03 4.26
C LEU A 48 0.43 -6.02 3.11
N ASP A 49 -0.70 -6.05 2.43
CA ASP A 49 -1.13 -5.01 1.48
C ASP A 49 -2.00 -4.00 2.23
N ALA A 50 -1.41 -2.88 2.61
CA ALA A 50 -2.01 -1.82 3.41
C ALA A 50 -2.67 -0.77 2.50
N GLY A 51 -4.00 -0.72 2.53
CA GLY A 51 -4.82 0.00 1.55
C GLY A 51 -4.94 -0.80 0.26
N CYS A 52 -5.28 -2.07 0.39
CA CYS A 52 -5.24 -3.05 -0.71
C CYS A 52 -6.27 -2.79 -1.83
N GLY A 53 -7.24 -1.92 -1.61
CA GLY A 53 -8.29 -1.61 -2.59
C GLY A 53 -9.01 -2.84 -3.12
N THR A 54 -9.03 -3.00 -4.43
CA THR A 54 -9.62 -4.17 -5.11
C THR A 54 -8.72 -5.40 -5.14
N GLY A 55 -7.60 -5.36 -4.43
CA GLY A 55 -6.69 -6.49 -4.23
C GLY A 55 -5.68 -6.76 -5.34
N ARG A 56 -5.47 -5.83 -6.26
CA ARG A 56 -4.62 -6.03 -7.45
C ARG A 56 -3.20 -6.49 -7.13
N VAL A 57 -2.55 -5.85 -6.16
CA VAL A 57 -1.18 -6.20 -5.75
C VAL A 57 -1.18 -7.53 -4.99
N MET A 58 -2.02 -7.63 -3.96
CA MET A 58 -2.11 -8.82 -3.12
C MET A 58 -2.48 -10.09 -3.90
N ILE A 59 -3.47 -10.04 -4.79
CA ILE A 59 -3.88 -11.20 -5.60
C ILE A 59 -2.71 -11.68 -6.49
N ARG A 60 -1.96 -10.74 -7.05
CA ARG A 60 -0.78 -11.10 -7.85
C ARG A 60 0.32 -11.73 -7.02
N LEU A 61 0.63 -11.20 -5.84
CA LEU A 61 1.61 -11.77 -4.91
C LEU A 61 1.20 -13.15 -4.42
N ALA A 62 -0.08 -13.34 -4.05
CA ALA A 62 -0.58 -14.65 -3.65
C ALA A 62 -0.43 -15.71 -4.76
N ARG A 63 -0.68 -15.34 -6.03
CA ARG A 63 -0.44 -16.23 -7.19
C ARG A 63 1.04 -16.54 -7.42
N LEU A 64 1.96 -15.73 -6.90
CA LEU A 64 3.40 -15.97 -6.90
C LEU A 64 3.86 -16.79 -5.68
N GLY A 65 2.95 -17.20 -4.80
CA GLY A 65 3.22 -18.06 -3.65
C GLY A 65 3.59 -17.31 -2.36
N TYR A 66 3.25 -16.01 -2.25
CA TYR A 66 3.41 -15.24 -1.01
C TYR A 66 2.21 -15.44 -0.08
N GLU A 67 2.43 -15.40 1.24
CA GLU A 67 1.37 -15.39 2.23
C GLU A 67 0.87 -13.96 2.42
N CYS A 68 -0.31 -13.64 1.90
CA CYS A 68 -0.78 -12.27 1.81
C CYS A 68 -1.97 -12.00 2.73
N VAL A 69 -1.99 -10.81 3.34
CA VAL A 69 -3.12 -10.24 4.07
C VAL A 69 -3.45 -8.87 3.48
N GLY A 70 -4.72 -8.59 3.20
CA GLY A 70 -5.17 -7.31 2.67
C GLY A 70 -6.04 -6.54 3.66
N VAL A 71 -5.73 -5.25 3.83
CA VAL A 71 -6.49 -4.34 4.69
C VAL A 71 -6.87 -3.09 3.89
N ASP A 72 -8.15 -2.71 3.96
CA ASP A 72 -8.64 -1.47 3.37
C ASP A 72 -9.79 -0.88 4.19
N LEU A 73 -9.94 0.43 4.16
CA LEU A 73 -11.03 1.15 4.82
C LEU A 73 -12.34 1.05 4.05
N ASP A 74 -12.27 0.92 2.72
CA ASP A 74 -13.41 0.99 1.81
C ASP A 74 -14.05 -0.38 1.57
N ALA A 75 -15.23 -0.57 2.14
CA ALA A 75 -16.00 -1.82 1.99
C ALA A 75 -16.35 -2.12 0.53
N SER A 76 -16.55 -1.09 -0.32
CA SER A 76 -16.87 -1.28 -1.73
C SER A 76 -15.69 -1.84 -2.52
N MET A 77 -14.48 -1.41 -2.18
CA MET A 77 -13.23 -1.96 -2.71
C MET A 77 -13.05 -3.42 -2.30
N LEU A 78 -13.19 -3.71 -1.00
CA LEU A 78 -13.08 -5.06 -0.45
C LEU A 78 -14.15 -6.01 -1.00
N ALA A 79 -15.35 -5.54 -1.31
CA ALA A 79 -16.37 -6.35 -1.97
C ALA A 79 -15.91 -6.86 -3.35
N VAL A 80 -15.18 -6.03 -4.10
CA VAL A 80 -14.57 -6.44 -5.37
C VAL A 80 -13.43 -7.43 -5.13
N ALA A 81 -12.53 -7.14 -4.18
CA ALA A 81 -11.40 -8.02 -3.84
C ALA A 81 -11.87 -9.43 -3.44
N ARG A 82 -12.85 -9.51 -2.51
CA ARG A 82 -13.45 -10.79 -2.08
C ARG A 82 -14.14 -11.56 -3.21
N LYS A 83 -14.73 -10.86 -4.19
CA LYS A 83 -15.30 -11.51 -5.36
C LYS A 83 -14.24 -12.11 -6.29
N GLN A 84 -13.07 -11.46 -6.40
CA GLN A 84 -11.98 -11.90 -7.27
C GLN A 84 -11.14 -13.02 -6.66
N ALA A 85 -10.95 -13.01 -5.34
CA ALA A 85 -10.15 -14.00 -4.61
C ALA A 85 -10.77 -14.21 -3.20
N PRO A 86 -11.86 -14.98 -3.11
CA PRO A 86 -12.59 -15.20 -1.85
C PRO A 86 -11.78 -16.00 -0.81
N GLU A 87 -10.76 -16.73 -1.25
CA GLU A 87 -9.87 -17.54 -0.41
C GLU A 87 -8.83 -16.72 0.35
N LEU A 88 -8.59 -15.45 -0.05
CA LEU A 88 -7.59 -14.62 0.59
C LEU A 88 -8.18 -13.85 1.79
N PRO A 89 -7.35 -13.57 2.82
CA PRO A 89 -7.78 -12.86 4.02
C PRO A 89 -7.89 -11.35 3.76
N TRP A 90 -9.12 -10.86 3.68
CA TRP A 90 -9.46 -9.46 3.48
C TRP A 90 -10.09 -8.87 4.74
N PHE A 91 -9.50 -7.80 5.28
CA PHE A 91 -9.99 -7.14 6.48
C PHE A 91 -10.40 -5.69 6.20
N GLN A 92 -11.51 -5.28 6.78
CA GLN A 92 -11.91 -3.88 6.74
C GLN A 92 -11.42 -3.19 8.00
N ALA A 93 -10.49 -2.25 7.87
CA ALA A 93 -10.00 -1.44 8.98
C ALA A 93 -9.42 -0.11 8.47
N ASP A 94 -9.46 0.92 9.32
CA ASP A 94 -8.69 2.14 9.14
C ASP A 94 -7.23 1.86 9.51
N LEU A 95 -6.29 2.25 8.65
CA LEU A 95 -4.86 2.05 8.92
C LEU A 95 -4.40 2.82 10.17
N ALA A 96 -5.04 3.94 10.51
CA ALA A 96 -4.77 4.66 11.75
C ALA A 96 -5.22 3.92 13.02
N GLU A 97 -6.12 2.93 12.89
CA GLU A 97 -6.59 2.06 13.96
C GLU A 97 -6.08 0.62 13.80
N PHE A 98 -5.31 0.34 12.76
CA PHE A 98 -4.86 -1.00 12.42
C PHE A 98 -4.05 -1.65 13.54
N ALA A 99 -4.52 -2.82 13.97
CA ALA A 99 -3.84 -3.67 14.95
C ALA A 99 -4.02 -5.14 14.52
N PRO A 100 -2.96 -5.79 14.01
CA PRO A 100 -3.04 -7.18 13.51
C PRO A 100 -3.71 -8.14 14.49
N ALA A 101 -3.36 -8.06 15.78
CA ALA A 101 -3.93 -8.92 16.81
C ALA A 101 -5.45 -8.79 16.96
N ALA A 102 -6.03 -7.60 16.74
CA ALA A 102 -7.48 -7.39 16.78
C ALA A 102 -8.19 -8.08 15.60
N LEU A 103 -7.47 -8.39 14.54
CA LEU A 103 -7.96 -9.11 13.36
C LEU A 103 -7.61 -10.60 13.39
N GLY A 104 -7.00 -11.09 14.46
CA GLY A 104 -6.51 -12.47 14.57
C GLY A 104 -5.31 -12.77 13.68
N VAL A 105 -4.55 -11.75 13.30
CA VAL A 105 -3.38 -11.84 12.41
C VAL A 105 -2.11 -11.61 13.23
N ALA A 106 -1.06 -12.41 13.00
CA ALA A 106 0.23 -12.20 13.64
C ALA A 106 0.95 -10.97 13.04
N ALA A 107 1.62 -10.21 13.92
CA ALA A 107 2.43 -9.04 13.55
C ALA A 107 3.88 -9.47 13.30
N ASP A 108 4.14 -10.17 12.19
CA ASP A 108 5.43 -10.72 11.81
C ASP A 108 5.64 -10.69 10.28
N PHE A 109 5.13 -9.65 9.63
CA PHE A 109 5.27 -9.51 8.18
C PHE A 109 6.71 -9.27 7.75
N ASP A 110 7.13 -9.92 6.68
CA ASP A 110 8.39 -9.67 5.99
C ASP A 110 8.35 -8.37 5.21
N LEU A 111 7.18 -8.05 4.66
CA LEU A 111 6.92 -6.88 3.84
C LEU A 111 5.54 -6.28 4.17
N VAL A 112 5.50 -4.97 4.31
CA VAL A 112 4.27 -4.17 4.23
C VAL A 112 4.36 -3.32 2.96
N VAL A 113 3.36 -3.38 2.10
CA VAL A 113 3.25 -2.52 0.92
C VAL A 113 2.08 -1.58 1.05
N ALA A 114 2.32 -0.28 0.79
CA ALA A 114 1.33 0.78 0.72
C ALA A 114 1.40 1.41 -0.68
N ALA A 115 0.73 0.79 -1.65
CA ALA A 115 0.73 1.21 -3.05
C ALA A 115 -0.53 2.00 -3.40
N GLY A 116 -0.44 2.88 -4.42
CA GLY A 116 -1.62 3.59 -4.94
C GLY A 116 -1.99 4.84 -4.16
N ASN A 117 -1.01 5.62 -3.75
CA ASN A 117 -1.20 6.91 -3.07
C ASN A 117 -1.85 6.81 -1.67
N ILE A 118 -1.56 5.77 -0.91
CA ILE A 118 -2.18 5.58 0.42
C ILE A 118 -1.89 6.77 1.33
N PHE A 119 -0.63 7.18 1.50
CA PHE A 119 -0.26 8.25 2.42
C PHE A 119 -0.93 9.59 2.11
N PRO A 120 -0.95 10.11 0.87
CA PRO A 120 -1.67 11.34 0.54
C PRO A 120 -3.19 11.27 0.72
N LEU A 121 -3.77 10.07 0.80
CA LEU A 121 -5.22 9.85 0.90
C LEU A 121 -5.69 9.45 2.32
N LEU A 122 -4.79 9.41 3.29
CA LEU A 122 -5.13 9.23 4.71
C LEU A 122 -5.98 10.39 5.24
N ALA A 123 -6.54 10.22 6.42
CA ALA A 123 -7.10 11.34 7.17
C ALA A 123 -5.96 12.27 7.60
N ALA A 124 -6.15 13.58 7.46
CA ALA A 124 -5.11 14.55 7.78
C ALA A 124 -4.61 14.40 9.23
N GLY A 125 -3.30 14.38 9.42
CA GLY A 125 -2.64 14.26 10.72
C GLY A 125 -2.58 12.82 11.27
N THR A 126 -2.93 11.80 10.46
CA THR A 126 -2.81 10.39 10.87
C THR A 126 -1.59 9.68 10.29
N GLU A 127 -0.81 10.36 9.47
CA GLU A 127 0.30 9.79 8.70
C GLU A 127 1.35 9.12 9.61
N ALA A 128 1.78 9.82 10.67
CA ALA A 128 2.73 9.28 11.65
C ALA A 128 2.19 8.05 12.38
N THR A 129 0.92 8.11 12.80
CA THR A 129 0.25 6.97 13.46
C THR A 129 0.15 5.76 12.53
N VAL A 130 -0.16 5.97 11.24
CA VAL A 130 -0.21 4.89 10.27
C VAL A 130 1.18 4.27 10.08
N VAL A 131 2.22 5.09 9.90
CA VAL A 131 3.60 4.58 9.79
C VAL A 131 3.99 3.75 11.02
N GLU A 132 3.71 4.24 12.24
CA GLU A 132 3.99 3.52 13.48
C GLU A 132 3.30 2.15 13.52
N ARG A 133 2.01 2.07 13.16
CA ARG A 133 1.25 0.82 13.14
C ARG A 133 1.74 -0.16 12.09
N LEU A 134 2.09 0.33 10.90
CA LEU A 134 2.65 -0.50 9.84
C LEU A 134 4.06 -1.00 10.21
N ALA A 135 4.88 -0.15 10.83
CA ALA A 135 6.19 -0.55 11.36
C ALA A 135 6.05 -1.63 12.45
N ALA A 136 5.08 -1.47 13.38
CA ALA A 136 4.82 -2.45 14.42
C ALA A 136 4.36 -3.82 13.88
N ALA A 137 3.73 -3.86 12.71
CA ALA A 137 3.31 -5.10 12.06
C ALA A 137 4.47 -5.87 11.41
N LEU A 138 5.58 -5.22 11.10
CA LEU A 138 6.77 -5.87 10.52
C LEU A 138 7.52 -6.69 11.57
N ARG A 139 8.15 -7.79 11.16
CA ARG A 139 9.19 -8.44 11.96
C ARG A 139 10.48 -7.60 11.99
N PRO A 140 11.40 -7.83 12.93
CA PRO A 140 12.73 -7.25 12.86
C PRO A 140 13.42 -7.56 11.50
N GLY A 141 13.93 -6.51 10.83
CA GLY A 141 14.50 -6.61 9.49
C GLY A 141 13.48 -6.64 8.34
N GLY A 142 12.18 -6.61 8.62
CA GLY A 142 11.13 -6.50 7.62
C GLY A 142 11.10 -5.13 6.91
N LEU A 143 10.42 -5.04 5.78
CA LEU A 143 10.44 -3.87 4.91
C LEU A 143 9.06 -3.20 4.82
N LEU A 144 9.03 -1.87 4.94
CA LEU A 144 7.89 -1.03 4.52
C LEU A 144 8.21 -0.42 3.16
N VAL A 145 7.34 -0.69 2.19
CA VAL A 145 7.42 -0.11 0.84
C VAL A 145 6.20 0.78 0.62
N ALA A 146 6.43 2.06 0.33
CA ALA A 146 5.36 3.00 0.03
C ALA A 146 5.63 3.71 -1.30
N GLY A 147 4.61 3.74 -2.17
CA GLY A 147 4.67 4.46 -3.45
C GLY A 147 3.53 5.46 -3.56
N PHE A 148 3.89 6.75 -3.72
CA PHE A 148 2.89 7.83 -3.82
C PHE A 148 3.39 9.05 -4.59
N GLY A 149 2.40 9.81 -5.12
CA GLY A 149 2.62 11.07 -5.79
C GLY A 149 2.99 12.18 -4.80
N LEU A 150 3.78 13.11 -5.29
CA LEU A 150 4.32 14.26 -4.54
C LEU A 150 3.80 15.59 -5.09
N ASP A 151 3.08 15.56 -6.19
CA ASP A 151 2.52 16.74 -6.85
C ASP A 151 1.12 16.48 -7.41
N GLU A 152 0.47 17.54 -7.89
CA GLU A 152 -0.90 17.48 -8.43
C GLU A 152 -1.01 16.70 -9.75
N ALA A 153 0.10 16.44 -10.45
CA ALA A 153 0.09 15.61 -11.67
C ALA A 153 -0.09 14.13 -11.34
N HIS A 154 0.32 13.71 -10.14
CA HIS A 154 0.30 12.32 -9.68
C HIS A 154 -0.78 12.03 -8.62
N LEU A 155 -1.49 13.08 -8.15
CA LEU A 155 -2.50 12.97 -7.11
C LEU A 155 -3.86 13.53 -7.57
N PRO A 156 -4.98 12.94 -7.14
CA PRO A 156 -6.32 13.48 -7.38
C PRO A 156 -6.66 14.66 -6.45
N VAL A 157 -5.80 14.98 -5.49
CA VAL A 157 -5.93 16.03 -4.48
C VAL A 157 -4.56 16.67 -4.24
N PRO A 158 -4.49 17.90 -3.69
CA PRO A 158 -3.21 18.49 -3.30
C PRO A 158 -2.43 17.58 -2.34
N PRO A 159 -1.10 17.50 -2.46
CA PRO A 159 -0.26 16.70 -1.56
C PRO A 159 -0.52 17.07 -0.09
N SER A 160 -0.60 16.06 0.78
CA SER A 160 -0.79 16.24 2.24
C SER A 160 0.46 15.89 3.05
N ILE A 161 1.43 15.27 2.38
CA ILE A 161 2.70 14.87 2.99
C ILE A 161 3.81 15.01 1.97
N THR A 162 4.95 15.53 2.39
CA THR A 162 6.18 15.58 1.60
C THR A 162 7.06 14.35 1.91
N LEU A 163 8.06 14.09 1.05
CA LEU A 163 9.03 13.01 1.34
C LEU A 163 9.80 13.21 2.65
N PRO A 164 10.32 14.43 2.98
CA PRO A 164 10.97 14.66 4.29
C PRO A 164 10.04 14.36 5.47
N GLU A 165 8.78 14.80 5.43
CA GLU A 165 7.81 14.51 6.50
C GLU A 165 7.52 13.01 6.63
N TYR A 166 7.41 12.31 5.50
CA TYR A 166 7.24 10.85 5.50
C TYR A 166 8.47 10.15 6.07
N ASP A 167 9.67 10.58 5.71
CA ASP A 167 10.92 10.03 6.24
C ASP A 167 11.06 10.27 7.75
N ASP A 168 10.66 11.44 8.23
CA ASP A 168 10.66 11.76 9.67
C ASP A 168 9.67 10.86 10.44
N CYS A 169 8.49 10.58 9.87
CA CYS A 169 7.55 9.61 10.44
C CYS A 169 8.17 8.20 10.49
N CYS A 170 8.84 7.77 9.42
CA CYS A 170 9.52 6.48 9.36
C CYS A 170 10.64 6.37 10.39
N ALA A 171 11.51 7.39 10.48
CA ALA A 171 12.61 7.42 11.45
C ALA A 171 12.09 7.40 12.89
N THR A 172 11.03 8.13 13.19
CA THR A 172 10.38 8.15 14.51
C THR A 172 9.81 6.76 14.87
N ALA A 173 9.29 6.04 13.89
CA ALA A 173 8.79 4.66 14.05
C ALA A 173 9.91 3.59 14.08
N GLY A 174 11.18 3.99 14.06
CA GLY A 174 12.34 3.08 14.09
C GLY A 174 12.65 2.42 12.75
N LEU A 175 12.19 3.01 11.65
CA LEU A 175 12.49 2.55 10.29
C LEU A 175 13.65 3.34 9.70
N THR A 176 14.50 2.68 8.93
CA THR A 176 15.63 3.29 8.22
C THR A 176 15.41 3.22 6.72
N LEU A 177 15.58 4.34 6.02
CA LEU A 177 15.52 4.36 4.54
C LEU A 177 16.65 3.47 3.97
N VAL A 178 16.26 2.52 3.12
CA VAL A 178 17.18 1.61 2.42
C VAL A 178 17.42 2.11 1.00
N ASP A 179 16.33 2.47 0.28
CA ASP A 179 16.41 2.91 -1.10
C ASP A 179 15.17 3.72 -1.51
N ARG A 180 15.30 4.46 -2.63
CA ARG A 180 14.20 5.25 -3.21
C ARG A 180 14.25 5.24 -4.73
N PHE A 181 13.08 5.03 -5.33
CA PHE A 181 12.92 4.90 -6.78
C PHE A 181 11.86 5.87 -7.29
N ALA A 182 11.95 6.24 -8.57
CA ALA A 182 10.97 7.07 -9.25
C ALA A 182 9.73 6.28 -9.69
N THR A 183 9.88 4.96 -9.88
CA THR A 183 8.83 4.08 -10.38
C THR A 183 8.85 2.72 -9.70
N TRP A 184 7.80 1.94 -9.92
CA TRP A 184 7.75 0.54 -9.49
C TRP A 184 8.59 -0.43 -10.37
N ASP A 185 9.26 0.08 -11.39
CA ASP A 185 10.24 -0.67 -12.20
C ASP A 185 11.69 -0.43 -11.74
N ALA A 186 11.84 0.18 -10.54
CA ALA A 186 13.12 0.48 -9.88
C ALA A 186 14.00 1.49 -10.64
N ASP A 187 13.39 2.42 -11.37
CA ASP A 187 14.12 3.56 -11.91
C ASP A 187 14.65 4.43 -10.76
N PRO A 188 15.91 4.89 -10.82
CA PRO A 188 16.48 5.72 -9.75
C PRO A 188 15.66 6.99 -9.51
N TYR A 189 15.44 7.36 -8.24
CA TYR A 189 14.72 8.59 -7.91
C TYR A 189 15.57 9.84 -8.26
N ASP A 190 15.01 10.70 -9.06
CA ASP A 190 15.66 11.90 -9.61
C ASP A 190 15.10 13.22 -9.06
N GLY A 191 14.21 13.16 -8.06
CA GLY A 191 13.52 14.35 -7.53
C GLY A 191 12.18 14.63 -8.21
N GLY A 192 11.65 13.68 -9.01
CA GLY A 192 10.38 13.82 -9.70
C GLY A 192 9.14 13.77 -8.79
N GLY A 193 7.97 13.86 -9.41
CA GLY A 193 6.67 13.98 -8.74
C GLY A 193 6.07 12.67 -8.20
N TYR A 194 6.81 11.54 -8.26
CA TYR A 194 6.40 10.26 -7.68
C TYR A 194 7.60 9.55 -7.05
N ALA A 195 7.41 8.93 -5.92
CA ALA A 195 8.47 8.17 -5.25
C ALA A 195 7.97 6.82 -4.73
N VAL A 196 8.81 5.80 -4.83
CA VAL A 196 8.70 4.51 -4.19
C VAL A 196 9.83 4.39 -3.18
N SER A 197 9.52 4.41 -1.89
CA SER A 197 10.50 4.36 -0.81
C SER A 197 10.49 3.01 -0.13
N VAL A 198 11.67 2.47 0.16
CA VAL A 198 11.87 1.21 0.88
C VAL A 198 12.54 1.53 2.21
N HIS A 199 11.85 1.23 3.30
CA HIS A 199 12.37 1.40 4.66
C HIS A 199 12.49 0.04 5.35
N ARG A 200 13.47 -0.12 6.25
CA ARG A 200 13.71 -1.34 7.02
C ARG A 200 13.50 -1.10 8.51
N ARG A 201 12.80 -2.05 9.16
CA ARG A 201 12.67 -2.11 10.61
C ARG A 201 13.90 -2.69 11.30
#